data_5eaeb7f583d8f35ad9db6f7ec8ff91ab
#
_entry.id   5eaeb7f583d8f35ad9db6f7ec8ff91ab
#
_cell.length_a   1.000
_cell.length_b   1.000
_cell.length_c   1.000
_cell.angle_alpha   90.00
_cell.angle_beta   90.00
_cell.angle_gamma   90.00
#
_symmetry.space_group_name_H-M   'P 1'
#
loop_
_entity.id
_entity.type
_entity.pdbx_description
1 polymer ?
#
loop_
_entity_poly.entity_id
_entity_poly.type
_entity_poly.pdbx_seq_one_letter_code
_entity_poly.pdbx_strand_id
1 'polypeptide(L)'
;MKKEMTIQLAGGLEARPIAVLVQVASQYESSIYLEAGDKRVNAKSIMGMMTLAMNAGEKIVVEACGNDEVAAIEGIERYISGQDA
;
A
#
# COMPACT_ATOMS: atom_id res chain seq x y z
N MET A 1 -0.70 -3.89 -13.30
CA MET A 1 -1.82 -3.00 -13.00
C MET A 1 -1.39 -1.93 -12.02
N LYS A 2 -1.66 -0.68 -12.32
CA LYS A 2 -1.32 0.44 -11.45
C LYS A 2 -2.58 1.23 -11.12
N LYS A 3 -2.62 1.77 -9.90
CA LYS A 3 -3.72 2.64 -9.50
C LYS A 3 -3.24 3.68 -8.51
N GLU A 4 -3.60 4.94 -8.73
CA GLU A 4 -3.34 6.00 -7.77
C GLU A 4 -4.43 6.00 -6.71
N MET A 5 -4.02 6.13 -5.45
CA MET A 5 -4.93 6.12 -4.31
C MET A 5 -4.59 7.26 -3.38
N THR A 6 -5.58 7.71 -2.62
CA THR A 6 -5.38 8.73 -1.60
C THR A 6 -5.39 8.07 -0.22
N ILE A 7 -4.40 8.39 0.60
CA ILE A 7 -4.30 7.85 1.96
C ILE A 7 -5.38 8.51 2.80
N GLN A 8 -6.32 7.71 3.31
CA GLN A 8 -7.42 8.21 4.14
C GLN A 8 -7.39 7.62 5.55
N LEU A 9 -6.27 7.00 5.91
CA LEU A 9 -6.08 6.52 7.26
C LEU A 9 -5.79 7.70 8.19
N ALA A 10 -6.48 7.75 9.32
CA ALA A 10 -6.22 8.78 10.32
C ALA A 10 -4.76 8.66 10.78
N GLY A 11 -4.01 9.76 10.72
CA GLY A 11 -2.60 9.74 11.07
C GLY A 11 -1.66 9.29 9.95
N GLY A 12 -2.21 8.89 8.79
CA GLY A 12 -1.40 8.50 7.63
C GLY A 12 -0.75 7.14 7.78
N LEU A 13 0.33 6.91 7.05
CA LEU A 13 1.08 5.66 7.10
C LEU A 13 2.20 5.77 8.11
N GLU A 14 1.94 5.27 9.31
CA GLU A 14 2.92 5.15 10.39
C GLU A 14 3.26 3.68 10.60
N ALA A 15 4.02 3.36 11.65
CA ALA A 15 4.55 2.02 11.87
C ALA A 15 3.45 0.96 11.92
N ARG A 16 2.37 1.20 12.66
CA ARG A 16 1.30 0.21 12.77
C ARG A 16 0.53 0.03 11.45
N PRO A 17 0.05 1.10 10.81
CA PRO A 17 -0.59 0.94 9.50
C PRO A 17 0.32 0.30 8.46
N ILE A 18 1.62 0.61 8.49
CA ILE A 18 2.57 0.00 7.57
C ILE A 18 2.65 -1.51 7.79
N ALA A 19 2.72 -1.95 9.06
CA ALA A 19 2.77 -3.38 9.36
C ALA A 19 1.50 -4.10 8.87
N VAL A 20 0.33 -3.49 9.07
CA VAL A 20 -0.92 -4.06 8.59
C VAL A 20 -0.93 -4.11 7.06
N LEU A 21 -0.46 -3.05 6.40
CA LEU A 21 -0.44 -3.00 4.95
C LEU A 21 0.48 -4.09 4.37
N VAL A 22 1.63 -4.34 5.00
CA VAL A 22 2.52 -5.43 4.61
C VAL A 22 1.78 -6.77 4.71
N GLN A 23 1.00 -6.97 5.78
CA GLN A 23 0.23 -8.20 5.94
C GLN A 23 -0.84 -8.33 4.85
N VAL A 24 -1.52 -7.24 4.53
CA VAL A 24 -2.51 -7.26 3.45
C VAL A 24 -1.85 -7.63 2.13
N ALA A 25 -0.74 -6.98 1.79
CA ALA A 25 -0.03 -7.25 0.55
C ALA A 25 0.48 -8.69 0.49
N SER A 26 0.90 -9.24 1.63
CA SER A 26 1.47 -10.58 1.69
C SER A 26 0.44 -11.69 1.47
N GLN A 27 -0.86 -11.36 1.49
CA GLN A 27 -1.91 -12.35 1.22
C GLN A 27 -2.02 -12.67 -0.27
N TYR A 28 -1.44 -11.85 -1.13
CA TYR A 28 -1.55 -12.00 -2.59
C TYR A 28 -0.24 -12.51 -3.15
N GLU A 29 -0.33 -13.26 -4.25
CA GLU A 29 0.85 -13.80 -4.94
C GLU A 29 1.53 -12.75 -5.81
N SER A 30 0.78 -11.76 -6.27
CA SER A 30 1.31 -10.71 -7.14
C SER A 30 2.48 -9.97 -6.49
N SER A 31 3.41 -9.52 -7.32
CA SER A 31 4.42 -8.55 -6.89
C SER A 31 3.71 -7.22 -6.69
N ILE A 32 3.95 -6.57 -5.56
CA ILE A 32 3.26 -5.33 -5.22
C ILE A 32 4.28 -4.28 -4.80
N TYR A 33 4.20 -3.12 -5.43
CA TYR A 33 5.08 -1.99 -5.14
C TYR A 33 4.26 -0.74 -4.87
N LEU A 34 4.75 0.08 -3.95
CA LEU A 34 4.16 1.38 -3.66
C LEU A 34 5.12 2.46 -4.11
N GLU A 35 4.60 3.46 -4.82
CA GLU A 35 5.39 4.58 -5.32
C GLU A 35 4.87 5.88 -4.73
N ALA A 36 5.76 6.65 -4.13
CA ALA A 36 5.45 7.94 -3.55
C ALA A 36 6.59 8.90 -3.87
N GLY A 37 6.29 9.92 -4.66
CA GLY A 37 7.33 10.82 -5.14
C GLY A 37 8.33 10.05 -6.00
N ASP A 38 9.61 10.10 -5.62
CA ASP A 38 10.66 9.39 -6.32
C ASP A 38 11.02 8.05 -5.66
N LYS A 39 10.26 7.63 -4.64
CA LYS A 39 10.51 6.38 -3.95
C LYS A 39 9.61 5.28 -4.48
N ARG A 40 10.17 4.07 -4.59
CA ARG A 40 9.43 2.88 -4.96
C ARG A 40 9.88 1.75 -4.05
N VAL A 41 8.95 1.18 -3.30
CA VAL A 41 9.26 0.15 -2.31
C VAL A 41 8.39 -1.07 -2.52
N ASN A 42 8.90 -2.23 -2.10
CA ASN A 42 8.17 -3.48 -2.14
C ASN A 42 7.17 -3.52 -0.99
N ALA A 43 5.88 -3.66 -1.31
CA ALA A 43 4.83 -3.62 -0.29
C ALA A 43 4.89 -4.81 0.67
N LYS A 44 5.61 -5.86 0.31
CA LYS A 44 5.78 -7.04 1.18
C LYS A 44 7.02 -6.96 2.06
N SER A 45 7.79 -5.87 1.94
CA SER A 45 9.01 -5.66 2.74
C SER A 45 8.73 -4.61 3.79
N ILE A 46 8.71 -5.02 5.06
CA ILE A 46 8.43 -4.09 6.14
C ILE A 46 9.52 -3.02 6.25
N MET A 47 10.77 -3.38 6.01
CA MET A 47 11.87 -2.42 6.07
C MET A 47 11.77 -1.38 4.96
N GLY A 48 11.44 -1.81 3.75
CA GLY A 48 11.21 -0.87 2.65
C GLY A 48 10.03 0.03 2.92
N MET A 49 8.94 -0.54 3.40
CA MET A 49 7.72 0.22 3.69
C MET A 49 7.94 1.23 4.81
N MET A 50 8.80 0.94 5.78
CA MET A 50 9.08 1.86 6.87
C MET A 50 9.80 3.14 6.40
N THR A 51 10.33 3.15 5.19
CA THR A 51 10.93 4.37 4.64
C THR A 51 9.89 5.32 4.06
N LEU A 52 8.63 4.86 3.93
CA LEU A 52 7.54 5.72 3.45
C LEU A 52 6.92 6.45 4.64
N ALA A 53 7.10 7.76 4.68
CA ALA A 53 6.47 8.59 5.70
C ALA A 53 5.40 9.43 5.00
N MET A 54 4.16 8.98 5.05
CA MET A 54 3.07 9.62 4.31
C MET A 54 1.96 10.02 5.24
N ASN A 55 1.41 11.19 4.99
CA ASN A 55 0.31 11.74 5.77
C ASN A 55 -1.03 11.47 5.11
N ALA A 56 -2.09 11.55 5.91
CA ALA A 56 -3.43 11.46 5.36
C ALA A 56 -3.63 12.55 4.32
N GLY A 57 -4.29 12.20 3.21
CA GLY A 57 -4.52 13.12 2.11
C GLY A 57 -3.48 13.06 1.00
N GLU A 58 -2.31 12.48 1.28
CA GLU A 58 -1.30 12.33 0.24
C GLU A 58 -1.66 11.19 -0.70
N LYS A 59 -1.16 11.27 -1.93
CA LYS A 59 -1.44 10.27 -2.95
C LYS A 59 -0.28 9.29 -3.08
N ILE A 60 -0.64 8.05 -3.38
CA ILE A 60 0.33 6.97 -3.57
C ILE A 60 -0.11 6.14 -4.77
N VAL A 61 0.86 5.64 -5.54
CA VAL A 61 0.57 4.75 -6.65
C VAL A 61 0.89 3.33 -6.23
N VAL A 62 -0.06 2.43 -6.44
CA VAL A 62 0.10 1.01 -6.14
C VAL A 62 0.20 0.26 -7.45
N GLU A 63 1.26 -0.53 -7.60
CA GLU A 63 1.45 -1.38 -8.78
C GLU A 63 1.45 -2.84 -8.34
N ALA A 64 0.57 -3.64 -8.96
CA ALA A 64 0.52 -5.07 -8.72
C ALA A 64 0.65 -5.80 -10.05
N CYS A 65 1.42 -6.89 -10.04
CA CYS A 65 1.64 -7.69 -11.23
C CYS A 65 1.61 -9.17 -10.86
N GLY A 66 0.65 -9.89 -11.42
CA GLY A 66 0.48 -11.32 -11.13
C GLY A 66 -0.95 -11.76 -11.37
N ASN A 67 -1.21 -13.03 -11.04
CA ASN A 67 -2.50 -13.65 -11.30
C ASN A 67 -3.65 -12.99 -10.53
N ASP A 68 -3.38 -12.47 -9.33
CA ASP A 68 -4.38 -11.87 -8.47
C ASP A 68 -4.21 -10.36 -8.34
N GLU A 69 -3.64 -9.73 -9.37
CA GLU A 69 -3.32 -8.29 -9.28
C GLU A 69 -4.54 -7.41 -9.04
N VAL A 70 -5.68 -7.75 -9.63
CA VAL A 70 -6.90 -6.97 -9.43
C VAL A 70 -7.35 -7.06 -7.96
N ALA A 71 -7.38 -8.28 -7.42
CA ALA A 71 -7.77 -8.49 -6.03
C ALA A 71 -6.79 -7.80 -5.09
N ALA A 72 -5.48 -7.84 -5.42
CA ALA A 72 -4.46 -7.19 -4.61
C ALA A 72 -4.67 -5.68 -4.56
N ILE A 73 -4.91 -5.05 -5.71
CA ILE A 73 -5.17 -3.61 -5.78
C ILE A 73 -6.40 -3.25 -4.96
N GLU A 74 -7.47 -4.04 -5.09
CA GLU A 74 -8.71 -3.78 -4.34
C GLU A 74 -8.52 -3.92 -2.84
N GLY A 75 -7.79 -4.96 -2.41
CA GLY A 75 -7.54 -5.18 -1.00
C GLY A 75 -6.72 -4.06 -0.38
N ILE A 76 -5.70 -3.61 -1.08
CA ILE A 76 -4.86 -2.52 -0.61
C ILE A 76 -5.66 -1.22 -0.58
N GLU A 77 -6.47 -0.97 -1.60
CA GLU A 77 -7.29 0.24 -1.65
C GLU A 77 -8.28 0.30 -0.50
N ARG A 78 -8.94 -0.82 -0.17
CA ARG A 78 -9.86 -0.84 0.96
C ARG A 78 -9.17 -0.45 2.25
N TYR A 79 -7.96 -0.95 2.47
CA TYR A 79 -7.24 -0.61 3.68
C TYR A 79 -6.81 0.86 3.68
N ILE A 80 -6.20 1.33 2.58
CA ILE A 80 -5.68 2.69 2.49
C ILE A 80 -6.81 3.72 2.57
N SER A 81 -8.00 3.39 2.06
CA SER A 81 -9.16 4.28 2.13
C SER A 81 -9.86 4.26 3.48
N GLY A 82 -9.42 3.43 4.41
CA GLY A 82 -10.00 3.34 5.74
C GLY A 82 -11.22 2.44 5.83
N GLN A 83 -11.59 1.73 4.77
CA GLN A 83 -12.78 0.88 4.79
C GLN A 83 -12.62 -0.36 5.65
N ASP A 84 -11.38 -0.85 5.78
CA ASP A 84 -11.09 -2.03 6.58
C ASP A 84 -10.49 -1.66 7.95
N ALA A 85 -10.70 -0.45 8.40
CA ALA A 85 -10.13 0.03 9.66
C ALA A 85 -10.80 -0.63 10.86
#